data_26422cc4be5c1717308243848c5b22c4
#
_entry.id   26422cc4be5c1717308243848c5b22c4
#
_cell.length_a   1.000
_cell.length_b   1.000
_cell.length_c   1.000
_cell.angle_alpha   90.00
_cell.angle_beta   90.00
_cell.angle_gamma   90.00
#
_symmetry.space_group_name_H-M   'P 1'
#
loop_
_entity.id
_entity.type
_entity.pdbx_description
1 polymer ?
#
loop_
_entity_poly.entity_id
_entity_poly.type
_entity_poly.pdbx_seq_one_letter_code
_entity_poly.pdbx_strand_id
1 'polypeptide(L)'
;YAGTTLAGRIGDRDNVTIIDAFEAVGACLRGLATKEDVDAIERVLCPVEGACAGMYTANTMASAAEALGMSMPGSASPPSADRRRDAYARASGEAVVGLLRKGITARQIMTKPAFENAIAVVMALGGSTNAVLHLLAIAHEAGVDLTIDDFNRIGDKVPHLADVKPFGRYVMADVDRVGGVPVVMKALLDAGLLHGDCLTVTGNTVAENLADIGPS
;
A
#
# COMPACT_ATOMS: atom_id res chain seq x y z
N TYR A 1 0.74 -2.12 -11.94
CA TYR A 1 -0.11 -1.05 -11.42
C TYR A 1 -1.51 -1.60 -11.13
N ALA A 2 -1.66 -2.37 -10.07
CA ALA A 2 -2.93 -2.95 -9.65
C ALA A 2 -3.52 -2.13 -8.49
N GLY A 3 -4.83 -1.88 -8.52
CA GLY A 3 -5.56 -1.39 -7.37
C GLY A 3 -6.05 -2.55 -6.50
N THR A 4 -6.55 -2.24 -5.33
CA THR A 4 -7.23 -3.21 -4.48
C THR A 4 -8.54 -3.68 -5.13
N THR A 5 -8.93 -4.94 -4.94
CA THR A 5 -10.34 -5.32 -5.13
C THR A 5 -11.18 -4.73 -3.99
N LEU A 6 -12.48 -4.67 -4.16
CA LEU A 6 -13.38 -4.43 -3.03
C LEU A 6 -13.50 -5.70 -2.18
N ALA A 7 -13.82 -5.55 -0.91
CA ALA A 7 -14.21 -6.67 -0.08
C ALA A 7 -15.65 -7.10 -0.37
N GLY A 8 -15.93 -8.36 -0.17
CA GLY A 8 -17.26 -8.92 -0.35
C GLY A 8 -18.17 -8.73 0.85
N ARG A 9 -19.42 -9.16 0.68
CA ARG A 9 -20.43 -9.22 1.74
C ARG A 9 -21.23 -10.52 1.64
N ILE A 10 -21.50 -11.13 2.78
CA ILE A 10 -22.38 -12.31 2.87
C ILE A 10 -23.30 -12.19 4.08
N GLY A 11 -24.62 -12.13 3.87
CA GLY A 11 -25.58 -11.82 4.92
C GLY A 11 -25.28 -10.48 5.60
N ASP A 12 -25.16 -10.49 6.92
CA ASP A 12 -24.80 -9.33 7.74
C ASP A 12 -23.28 -9.14 7.92
N ARG A 13 -22.47 -10.00 7.30
CA ARG A 13 -21.00 -9.95 7.40
C ARG A 13 -20.42 -9.15 6.25
N ASP A 14 -19.86 -8.00 6.57
CA ASP A 14 -19.10 -7.14 5.65
C ASP A 14 -17.59 -7.49 5.66
N ASN A 15 -16.86 -6.91 4.74
CA ASN A 15 -15.40 -7.05 4.62
C ASN A 15 -14.93 -8.50 4.47
N VAL A 16 -15.68 -9.32 3.71
CA VAL A 16 -15.28 -10.69 3.35
C VAL A 16 -14.10 -10.62 2.38
N THR A 17 -13.01 -11.29 2.73
CA THR A 17 -11.74 -11.27 1.99
C THR A 17 -11.16 -12.67 1.84
N ILE A 18 -10.01 -12.79 1.23
CA ILE A 18 -9.31 -14.09 1.04
C ILE A 18 -9.03 -14.83 2.34
N ILE A 19 -8.88 -14.13 3.48
CA ILE A 19 -8.72 -14.79 4.79
C ILE A 19 -9.97 -15.60 5.14
N ASP A 20 -11.13 -15.04 4.87
CA ASP A 20 -12.41 -15.69 5.13
C ASP A 20 -12.54 -17.01 4.34
N ALA A 21 -11.97 -17.05 3.11
CA ALA A 21 -11.92 -18.27 2.33
C ALA A 21 -10.98 -19.33 2.96
N PHE A 22 -9.81 -18.93 3.44
CA PHE A 22 -8.90 -19.84 4.10
C PHE A 22 -9.50 -20.42 5.39
N GLU A 23 -10.16 -19.58 6.18
CA GLU A 23 -10.89 -19.99 7.39
C GLU A 23 -12.03 -20.97 7.07
N ALA A 24 -12.81 -20.68 6.01
CA ALA A 24 -13.92 -21.54 5.59
C ALA A 24 -13.43 -22.90 5.09
N VAL A 25 -12.37 -22.94 4.30
CA VAL A 25 -11.75 -24.20 3.87
C VAL A 25 -11.23 -25.00 5.06
N GLY A 26 -10.55 -24.35 5.99
CA GLY A 26 -10.07 -24.98 7.23
C GLY A 26 -11.21 -25.54 8.09
N ALA A 27 -12.31 -24.78 8.23
CA ALA A 27 -13.51 -25.22 8.94
C ALA A 27 -14.19 -26.40 8.24
N CYS A 28 -14.30 -26.37 6.91
CA CYS A 28 -14.88 -27.45 6.12
C CYS A 28 -14.08 -28.75 6.27
N LEU A 29 -12.75 -28.69 6.19
CA LEU A 29 -11.87 -29.85 6.39
C LEU A 29 -12.00 -30.48 7.78
N ARG A 30 -12.42 -29.70 8.77
CA ARG A 30 -12.67 -30.15 10.14
C ARG A 30 -14.13 -30.55 10.39
N GLY A 31 -14.99 -30.51 9.39
CA GLY A 31 -16.43 -30.81 9.51
C GLY A 31 -17.23 -29.75 10.29
N LEU A 32 -16.71 -28.54 10.44
CA LEU A 32 -17.35 -27.40 11.12
C LEU A 32 -18.13 -26.49 10.17
N ALA A 33 -17.94 -26.65 8.87
CA ALA A 33 -18.64 -25.97 7.79
C ALA A 33 -18.90 -26.94 6.65
N THR A 34 -19.86 -26.62 5.79
CA THR A 34 -20.18 -27.41 4.61
C THR A 34 -19.40 -26.91 3.37
N LYS A 35 -19.44 -27.68 2.30
CA LYS A 35 -18.90 -27.23 1.02
C LYS A 35 -19.69 -26.03 0.48
N GLU A 36 -20.99 -26.03 0.68
CA GLU A 36 -21.90 -24.94 0.30
C GLU A 36 -21.53 -23.63 0.98
N ASP A 37 -21.07 -23.67 2.26
CA ASP A 37 -20.57 -22.49 2.97
C ASP A 37 -19.29 -21.94 2.34
N VAL A 38 -18.35 -22.83 1.93
CA VAL A 38 -17.14 -22.42 1.20
C VAL A 38 -17.48 -21.81 -0.15
N ASP A 39 -18.37 -22.46 -0.92
CA ASP A 39 -18.81 -21.97 -2.23
C ASP A 39 -19.51 -20.60 -2.12
N ALA A 40 -20.24 -20.36 -1.03
CA ALA A 40 -20.91 -19.08 -0.79
C ALA A 40 -19.91 -17.93 -0.54
N ILE A 41 -18.82 -18.20 0.22
CA ILE A 41 -17.75 -17.24 0.44
C ILE A 41 -16.97 -16.98 -0.85
N GLU A 42 -16.63 -18.03 -1.61
CA GLU A 42 -15.90 -17.93 -2.86
C GLU A 42 -16.58 -16.98 -3.86
N ARG A 43 -17.91 -16.99 -3.93
CA ARG A 43 -18.68 -16.14 -4.85
C ARG A 43 -18.62 -14.65 -4.53
N VAL A 44 -18.29 -14.26 -3.31
CA VAL A 44 -18.38 -12.87 -2.84
C VAL A 44 -17.05 -12.24 -2.49
N LEU A 45 -16.00 -13.02 -2.26
CA LEU A 45 -14.74 -12.51 -1.68
C LEU A 45 -13.96 -11.54 -2.58
N CYS A 46 -14.16 -11.60 -3.90
CA CYS A 46 -13.53 -10.72 -4.89
C CYS A 46 -14.59 -10.20 -5.87
N PRO A 47 -15.45 -9.26 -5.45
CA PRO A 47 -16.61 -8.84 -6.26
C PRO A 47 -16.24 -8.02 -7.51
N VAL A 48 -15.01 -7.50 -7.59
CA VAL A 48 -14.47 -6.74 -8.72
C VAL A 48 -13.04 -7.15 -8.98
N GLU A 49 -12.48 -6.69 -10.11
CA GLU A 49 -11.06 -6.85 -10.43
C GLU A 49 -10.15 -6.19 -9.40
N GLY A 50 -8.91 -6.64 -9.31
CA GLY A 50 -7.88 -6.05 -8.47
C GLY A 50 -7.09 -7.07 -7.66
N ALA A 51 -6.17 -6.56 -6.86
CA ALA A 51 -5.46 -7.33 -5.85
C ALA A 51 -6.35 -7.53 -4.61
N CYS A 52 -5.86 -8.34 -3.66
CA CYS A 52 -6.54 -8.57 -2.38
C CYS A 52 -7.02 -7.27 -1.70
N ALA A 53 -8.13 -7.34 -0.97
CA ALA A 53 -8.75 -6.17 -0.35
C ALA A 53 -8.00 -5.64 0.90
N GLY A 54 -7.11 -6.43 1.49
CA GLY A 54 -6.35 -6.08 2.69
C GLY A 54 -4.92 -5.67 2.42
N MET A 55 -4.16 -5.48 3.50
CA MET A 55 -2.73 -5.10 3.46
C MET A 55 -1.83 -6.34 3.29
N TYR A 56 -2.08 -7.09 2.21
CA TYR A 56 -1.23 -8.18 1.75
C TYR A 56 -0.13 -7.62 0.85
N THR A 57 0.61 -8.49 0.15
CA THR A 57 1.78 -8.10 -0.63
C THR A 57 1.49 -6.97 -1.63
N ALA A 58 0.42 -7.07 -2.42
CA ALA A 58 0.15 -6.13 -3.51
C ALA A 58 -0.16 -4.72 -2.99
N ASN A 59 -1.11 -4.57 -2.05
CA ASN A 59 -1.44 -3.27 -1.48
C ASN A 59 -0.29 -2.70 -0.63
N THR A 60 0.46 -3.56 0.08
CA THR A 60 1.67 -3.15 0.80
C THR A 60 2.71 -2.57 -0.14
N MET A 61 3.01 -3.25 -1.25
CA MET A 61 4.01 -2.77 -2.20
C MET A 61 3.54 -1.55 -3.00
N ALA A 62 2.24 -1.42 -3.27
CA ALA A 62 1.68 -0.19 -3.85
C ALA A 62 1.89 1.01 -2.89
N SER A 63 1.61 0.84 -1.60
CA SER A 63 1.82 1.86 -0.57
C SER A 63 3.31 2.17 -0.38
N ALA A 64 4.17 1.15 -0.38
CA ALA A 64 5.61 1.31 -0.30
C ALA A 64 6.18 2.07 -1.51
N ALA A 65 5.70 1.78 -2.73
CA ALA A 65 6.13 2.47 -3.95
C ALA A 65 5.73 3.95 -3.94
N GLU A 66 4.56 4.29 -3.36
CA GLU A 66 4.14 5.67 -3.18
C GLU A 66 5.03 6.39 -2.17
N ALA A 67 5.30 5.78 -1.02
CA ALA A 67 6.18 6.35 0.00
C ALA A 67 7.65 6.45 -0.43
N LEU A 68 8.12 5.50 -1.27
CA LEU A 68 9.43 5.54 -1.91
C LEU A 68 9.55 6.71 -2.93
N GLY A 69 8.44 7.35 -3.29
CA GLY A 69 8.40 8.38 -4.32
C GLY A 69 8.35 7.86 -5.75
N MET A 70 8.15 6.55 -5.96
CA MET A 70 8.19 5.89 -7.29
C MET A 70 6.81 5.69 -7.92
N SER A 71 5.73 6.13 -7.28
CA SER A 71 4.41 6.21 -7.89
C SER A 71 3.72 7.54 -7.57
N MET A 72 2.66 7.85 -8.32
CA MET A 72 1.94 9.12 -8.15
C MET A 72 1.28 9.19 -6.77
N PRO A 73 1.37 10.32 -6.04
CA PRO A 73 0.70 10.50 -4.76
C PRO A 73 -0.80 10.16 -4.84
N GLY A 74 -1.29 9.38 -3.90
CA GLY A 74 -2.67 8.92 -3.82
C GLY A 74 -3.02 7.74 -4.74
N SER A 75 -2.07 7.24 -5.53
CA SER A 75 -2.34 6.18 -6.51
C SER A 75 -2.43 4.78 -5.92
N ALA A 76 -1.90 4.55 -4.71
CA ALA A 76 -1.86 3.22 -4.10
C ALA A 76 -3.23 2.75 -3.59
N SER A 77 -4.07 3.70 -3.12
CA SER A 77 -5.28 3.39 -2.35
C SER A 77 -6.53 3.08 -3.16
N PRO A 78 -6.84 3.79 -4.29
CA PRO A 78 -8.08 3.60 -5.01
C PRO A 78 -8.28 2.16 -5.49
N PRO A 79 -9.51 1.61 -5.42
CA PRO A 79 -9.84 0.31 -5.99
C PRO A 79 -9.53 0.20 -7.49
N SER A 80 -9.28 -1.00 -7.98
CA SER A 80 -8.99 -1.25 -9.41
C SER A 80 -10.11 -0.77 -10.33
N ALA A 81 -11.37 -0.97 -9.92
CA ALA A 81 -12.54 -0.54 -10.67
C ALA A 81 -12.84 0.96 -10.60
N ASP A 82 -12.07 1.74 -9.81
CA ASP A 82 -12.30 3.17 -9.66
C ASP A 82 -11.81 3.96 -10.87
N ARG A 83 -12.64 4.86 -11.40
CA ARG A 83 -12.31 5.71 -12.56
C ARG A 83 -11.12 6.64 -12.35
N ARG A 84 -10.75 6.94 -11.10
CA ARG A 84 -9.52 7.68 -10.78
C ARG A 84 -8.27 6.98 -11.31
N ARG A 85 -8.32 5.66 -11.54
CA ARG A 85 -7.23 4.88 -12.14
C ARG A 85 -6.80 5.40 -13.51
N ASP A 86 -7.75 5.80 -14.34
CA ASP A 86 -7.47 6.37 -15.67
C ASP A 86 -6.70 7.68 -15.56
N ALA A 87 -7.07 8.53 -14.58
CA ALA A 87 -6.36 9.78 -14.31
C ALA A 87 -4.93 9.52 -13.82
N TYR A 88 -4.73 8.57 -12.90
CA TYR A 88 -3.38 8.20 -12.44
C TYR A 88 -2.52 7.58 -13.54
N ALA A 89 -3.10 6.77 -14.43
CA ALA A 89 -2.38 6.20 -15.57
C ALA A 89 -1.89 7.30 -16.51
N ARG A 90 -2.75 8.28 -16.84
CA ARG A 90 -2.40 9.45 -17.64
C ARG A 90 -1.31 10.28 -16.96
N ALA A 91 -1.50 10.66 -15.70
CA ALA A 91 -0.54 11.43 -14.93
C ALA A 91 0.83 10.73 -14.82
N SER A 92 0.84 9.40 -14.70
CA SER A 92 2.09 8.63 -14.68
C SER A 92 2.84 8.73 -16.02
N GLY A 93 2.13 8.69 -17.15
CA GLY A 93 2.72 8.90 -18.48
C GLY A 93 3.30 10.30 -18.65
N GLU A 94 2.58 11.32 -18.22
CA GLU A 94 3.03 12.72 -18.23
C GLU A 94 4.25 12.91 -17.32
N ALA A 95 4.25 12.32 -16.12
CA ALA A 95 5.35 12.37 -15.17
C ALA A 95 6.64 11.76 -15.75
N VAL A 96 6.57 10.58 -16.38
CA VAL A 96 7.73 9.94 -17.01
C VAL A 96 8.36 10.86 -18.06
N VAL A 97 7.56 11.50 -18.92
CA VAL A 97 8.08 12.46 -19.92
C VAL A 97 8.69 13.69 -19.23
N GLY A 98 8.07 14.16 -18.15
CA GLY A 98 8.58 15.27 -17.35
C GLY A 98 9.93 14.95 -16.70
N LEU A 99 10.07 13.77 -16.10
CA LEU A 99 11.31 13.29 -15.50
C LEU A 99 12.43 13.17 -16.54
N LEU A 100 12.13 12.62 -17.72
CA LEU A 100 13.10 12.51 -18.82
C LEU A 100 13.62 13.89 -19.25
N ARG A 101 12.72 14.87 -19.40
CA ARG A 101 13.10 16.25 -19.77
C ARG A 101 13.96 16.95 -18.70
N LYS A 102 13.73 16.64 -17.43
CA LYS A 102 14.50 17.17 -16.28
C LYS A 102 15.78 16.39 -16.01
N GLY A 103 16.01 15.27 -16.69
CA GLY A 103 17.15 14.38 -16.43
C GLY A 103 17.09 13.68 -15.09
N ILE A 104 15.89 13.53 -14.49
CA ILE A 104 15.69 12.83 -13.22
C ILE A 104 15.58 11.34 -13.47
N THR A 105 16.43 10.57 -12.82
CA THR A 105 16.49 9.10 -12.93
C THR A 105 15.86 8.43 -11.73
N ALA A 106 15.44 7.16 -11.87
CA ALA A 106 14.92 6.36 -10.76
C ALA A 106 15.93 6.26 -9.60
N ARG A 107 17.24 6.17 -9.88
CA ARG A 107 18.29 6.11 -8.84
C ARG A 107 18.43 7.40 -8.03
N GLN A 108 18.05 8.54 -8.58
CA GLN A 108 18.03 9.81 -7.84
C GLN A 108 16.84 9.90 -6.88
N ILE A 109 15.77 9.18 -7.16
CA ILE A 109 14.59 9.08 -6.29
C ILE A 109 14.80 7.99 -5.23
N MET A 110 15.26 6.81 -5.64
CA MET A 110 15.46 5.65 -4.77
C MET A 110 16.72 5.78 -3.92
N THR A 111 16.73 6.72 -2.99
CA THR A 111 17.79 6.95 -2.02
C THR A 111 17.55 6.18 -0.72
N LYS A 112 18.57 6.02 0.13
CA LYS A 112 18.41 5.38 1.46
C LYS A 112 17.28 6.01 2.27
N PRO A 113 17.18 7.37 2.42
CA PRO A 113 16.03 7.99 3.09
C PRO A 113 14.68 7.68 2.44
N ALA A 114 14.60 7.55 1.13
CA ALA A 114 13.36 7.18 0.44
C ALA A 114 12.93 5.74 0.77
N PHE A 115 13.87 4.80 0.89
CA PHE A 115 13.59 3.45 1.38
C PHE A 115 13.14 3.45 2.85
N GLU A 116 13.73 4.30 3.69
CA GLU A 116 13.30 4.47 5.08
C GLU A 116 11.86 4.98 5.17
N ASN A 117 11.45 5.91 4.30
CA ASN A 117 10.05 6.33 4.15
C ASN A 117 9.13 5.15 3.78
N ALA A 118 9.53 4.33 2.81
CA ALA A 118 8.76 3.16 2.41
C ALA A 118 8.57 2.17 3.57
N ILE A 119 9.63 1.90 4.33
CA ILE A 119 9.58 1.04 5.52
C ILE A 119 8.65 1.64 6.57
N ALA A 120 8.76 2.94 6.87
CA ALA A 120 7.92 3.60 7.86
C ALA A 120 6.43 3.49 7.51
N VAL A 121 6.05 3.69 6.24
CA VAL A 121 4.66 3.56 5.80
C VAL A 121 4.19 2.10 5.87
N VAL A 122 5.03 1.14 5.50
CA VAL A 122 4.71 -0.30 5.63
C VAL A 122 4.43 -0.66 7.09
N MET A 123 5.26 -0.19 8.03
CA MET A 123 5.08 -0.43 9.47
C MET A 123 3.80 0.24 9.99
N ALA A 124 3.54 1.49 9.61
CA ALA A 124 2.35 2.23 10.04
C ALA A 124 1.03 1.59 9.55
N LEU A 125 1.04 1.00 8.35
CA LEU A 125 -0.12 0.33 7.76
C LEU A 125 -0.28 -1.13 8.19
N GLY A 126 0.66 -1.71 8.94
CA GLY A 126 0.66 -3.13 9.24
C GLY A 126 0.82 -3.99 7.99
N GLY A 127 1.74 -3.60 7.10
CA GLY A 127 1.95 -4.24 5.82
C GLY A 127 2.53 -5.64 5.89
N SER A 128 2.49 -6.33 4.76
CA SER A 128 3.01 -7.68 4.60
C SER A 128 4.53 -7.75 4.81
N THR A 129 5.00 -8.78 5.51
CA THR A 129 6.43 -9.10 5.66
C THR A 129 7.15 -9.33 4.33
N ASN A 130 6.42 -9.61 3.24
CA ASN A 130 6.98 -9.70 1.90
C ASN A 130 7.62 -8.37 1.45
N ALA A 131 7.23 -7.22 2.03
CA ALA A 131 7.89 -5.94 1.77
C ALA A 131 9.38 -5.96 2.11
N VAL A 132 9.80 -6.73 3.13
CA VAL A 132 11.22 -6.87 3.50
C VAL A 132 12.00 -7.46 2.32
N LEU A 133 11.51 -8.57 1.76
CA LEU A 133 12.15 -9.23 0.60
C LEU A 133 12.21 -8.28 -0.61
N HIS A 134 11.09 -7.64 -0.92
CA HIS A 134 10.99 -6.80 -2.12
C HIS A 134 11.80 -5.51 -2.00
N LEU A 135 11.75 -4.82 -0.86
CA LEU A 135 12.51 -3.58 -0.67
C LEU A 135 14.02 -3.84 -0.64
N LEU A 136 14.48 -4.95 -0.04
CA LEU A 136 15.88 -5.35 -0.09
C LEU A 136 16.33 -5.62 -1.54
N ALA A 137 15.52 -6.33 -2.32
CA ALA A 137 15.83 -6.61 -3.72
C ALA A 137 15.87 -5.33 -4.57
N ILE A 138 14.90 -4.43 -4.40
CA ILE A 138 14.85 -3.14 -5.11
C ILE A 138 16.03 -2.26 -4.71
N ALA A 139 16.39 -2.20 -3.42
CA ALA A 139 17.52 -1.44 -2.94
C ALA A 139 18.83 -1.96 -3.51
N HIS A 140 19.02 -3.28 -3.57
CA HIS A 140 20.19 -3.90 -4.20
C HIS A 140 20.34 -3.46 -5.67
N GLU A 141 19.28 -3.54 -6.47
CA GLU A 141 19.28 -3.11 -7.87
C GLU A 141 19.48 -1.59 -8.03
N ALA A 142 18.99 -0.80 -7.08
CA ALA A 142 19.23 0.64 -7.04
C ALA A 142 20.65 1.02 -6.61
N GLY A 143 21.43 0.09 -6.05
CA GLY A 143 22.74 0.33 -5.48
C GLY A 143 22.69 1.03 -4.12
N VAL A 144 21.63 0.81 -3.34
CA VAL A 144 21.40 1.37 -2.00
C VAL A 144 21.70 0.31 -0.95
N ASP A 145 22.52 0.65 0.02
CA ASP A 145 22.84 -0.21 1.17
C ASP A 145 21.68 -0.21 2.17
N LEU A 146 20.73 -1.12 1.95
CA LEU A 146 19.59 -1.39 2.82
C LEU A 146 19.77 -2.77 3.45
N THR A 147 19.59 -2.86 4.76
CA THR A 147 19.75 -4.09 5.52
C THR A 147 18.46 -4.46 6.27
N ILE A 148 18.37 -5.71 6.71
CA ILE A 148 17.22 -6.16 7.52
C ILE A 148 17.13 -5.40 8.86
N ASP A 149 18.26 -4.94 9.40
CA ASP A 149 18.31 -4.19 10.65
C ASP A 149 17.68 -2.79 10.52
N ASP A 150 17.63 -2.23 9.30
CA ASP A 150 16.93 -0.97 9.06
C ASP A 150 15.42 -1.11 9.31
N PHE A 151 14.84 -2.28 9.00
CA PHE A 151 13.42 -2.54 9.27
C PHE A 151 13.12 -2.57 10.77
N ASN A 152 13.99 -3.20 11.56
CA ASN A 152 13.85 -3.22 13.02
C ASN A 152 14.01 -1.80 13.59
N ARG A 153 15.07 -1.09 13.20
CA ARG A 153 15.38 0.26 13.67
C ARG A 153 14.26 1.27 13.40
N ILE A 154 13.62 1.15 12.24
CA ILE A 154 12.50 2.03 11.85
C ILE A 154 11.21 1.56 12.52
N GLY A 155 10.93 0.26 12.50
CA GLY A 155 9.75 -0.33 13.12
C GLY A 155 9.62 -0.04 14.61
N ASP A 156 10.74 0.00 15.35
CA ASP A 156 10.75 0.33 16.77
C ASP A 156 10.27 1.78 17.07
N LYS A 157 10.29 2.66 16.08
CA LYS A 157 9.93 4.08 16.21
C LYS A 157 8.55 4.42 15.64
N VAL A 158 8.10 3.67 14.65
CA VAL A 158 6.88 3.96 13.91
C VAL A 158 5.67 3.26 14.56
N PRO A 159 4.66 4.03 14.99
CA PRO A 159 3.44 3.43 15.53
C PRO A 159 2.63 2.72 14.44
N HIS A 160 1.97 1.63 14.80
CA HIS A 160 0.95 1.01 13.96
C HIS A 160 -0.32 1.89 13.98
N LEU A 161 -0.69 2.45 12.84
CA LEU A 161 -1.78 3.42 12.72
C LEU A 161 -3.06 2.82 12.16
N ALA A 162 -2.95 1.87 11.21
CA ALA A 162 -4.10 1.37 10.46
C ALA A 162 -4.52 -0.03 10.88
N ASP A 163 -5.74 -0.18 11.37
CA ASP A 163 -6.36 -1.44 11.78
C ASP A 163 -6.90 -2.20 10.54
N VAL A 164 -6.01 -2.57 9.60
CA VAL A 164 -6.35 -3.17 8.30
C VAL A 164 -6.08 -4.67 8.28
N LYS A 165 -6.97 -5.43 7.60
CA LYS A 165 -6.77 -6.87 7.37
C LYS A 165 -5.39 -7.14 6.70
N PRO A 166 -4.71 -8.25 7.04
CA PRO A 166 -5.24 -9.49 7.63
C PRO A 166 -5.46 -9.47 9.15
N PHE A 167 -4.83 -8.58 9.90
CA PHE A 167 -4.86 -8.60 11.36
C PHE A 167 -5.90 -7.64 11.97
N GLY A 168 -6.34 -6.65 11.17
CA GLY A 168 -7.31 -5.64 11.57
C GLY A 168 -8.72 -5.92 11.03
N ARG A 169 -9.60 -4.92 11.21
CA ARG A 169 -11.03 -4.98 10.85
C ARG A 169 -11.34 -4.38 9.48
N TYR A 170 -10.56 -3.39 9.08
CA TYR A 170 -10.81 -2.59 7.89
C TYR A 170 -10.10 -3.17 6.65
N VAL A 171 -10.43 -2.65 5.48
CA VAL A 171 -9.84 -3.03 4.20
C VAL A 171 -9.20 -1.83 3.51
N MET A 172 -8.43 -2.06 2.45
CA MET A 172 -7.73 -0.99 1.74
C MET A 172 -8.67 0.09 1.18
N ALA A 173 -9.88 -0.28 0.78
CA ALA A 173 -10.90 0.68 0.35
C ALA A 173 -11.36 1.62 1.49
N ASP A 174 -11.28 1.21 2.75
CA ASP A 174 -11.55 2.10 3.89
C ASP A 174 -10.40 3.09 4.09
N VAL A 175 -9.16 2.65 3.89
CA VAL A 175 -8.00 3.57 3.88
C VAL A 175 -8.16 4.63 2.79
N ASP A 176 -8.60 4.23 1.59
CA ASP A 176 -8.88 5.16 0.49
C ASP A 176 -9.94 6.21 0.87
N ARG A 177 -11.02 5.80 1.55
CA ARG A 177 -12.11 6.71 1.97
C ARG A 177 -11.67 7.82 2.92
N VAL A 178 -10.65 7.57 3.73
CA VAL A 178 -10.10 8.56 4.67
C VAL A 178 -8.93 9.35 4.10
N GLY A 179 -8.72 9.29 2.78
CA GLY A 179 -7.69 10.05 2.07
C GLY A 179 -6.46 9.24 1.65
N GLY A 180 -6.44 7.94 1.93
CA GLY A 180 -5.45 7.01 1.40
C GLY A 180 -4.07 7.09 2.05
N VAL A 181 -3.08 6.57 1.35
CA VAL A 181 -1.67 6.57 1.79
C VAL A 181 -1.15 7.98 2.05
N PRO A 182 -1.51 9.05 1.29
CA PRO A 182 -1.04 10.41 1.56
C PRO A 182 -1.37 10.91 2.96
N VAL A 183 -2.54 10.58 3.51
CA VAL A 183 -2.92 10.99 4.88
C VAL A 183 -2.04 10.30 5.92
N VAL A 184 -1.73 9.03 5.73
CA VAL A 184 -0.81 8.29 6.60
C VAL A 184 0.60 8.88 6.51
N MET A 185 1.08 9.16 5.29
CA MET A 185 2.37 9.81 5.07
C MET A 185 2.42 11.20 5.70
N LYS A 186 1.36 11.99 5.59
CA LYS A 186 1.28 13.31 6.22
C LYS A 186 1.39 13.22 7.75
N ALA A 187 0.65 12.31 8.36
CA ALA A 187 0.72 12.09 9.80
C ALA A 187 2.13 11.69 10.27
N LEU A 188 2.80 10.80 9.53
CA LEU A 188 4.18 10.39 9.82
C LEU A 188 5.18 11.55 9.60
N LEU A 189 4.99 12.35 8.54
CA LEU A 189 5.83 13.52 8.27
C LEU A 189 5.72 14.55 9.39
N ASP A 190 4.50 14.87 9.81
CA ASP A 190 4.25 15.83 10.91
C ASP A 190 4.80 15.34 12.26
N ALA A 191 4.89 14.03 12.44
CA ALA A 191 5.53 13.40 13.60
C ALA A 191 7.06 13.30 13.48
N GLY A 192 7.67 13.76 12.38
CA GLY A 192 9.12 13.68 12.15
C GLY A 192 9.62 12.26 11.88
N LEU A 193 8.74 11.38 11.40
CA LEU A 193 9.02 9.96 11.10
C LEU A 193 9.23 9.68 9.61
N LEU A 194 9.15 10.71 8.74
CA LEU A 194 9.47 10.64 7.31
C LEU A 194 10.50 11.72 6.93
N HIS A 195 11.30 11.39 5.93
CA HIS A 195 12.22 12.31 5.25
C HIS A 195 11.43 13.09 4.17
N GLY A 196 11.05 14.33 4.47
CA GLY A 196 10.22 15.17 3.63
C GLY A 196 10.93 15.71 2.38
N ASP A 197 12.25 15.74 2.39
CA ASP A 197 13.13 16.25 1.34
C ASP A 197 13.41 15.23 0.20
N CYS A 198 12.95 13.99 0.35
CA CYS A 198 13.10 12.98 -0.68
C CYS A 198 12.37 13.36 -1.97
N LEU A 199 13.08 13.28 -3.10
CA LEU A 199 12.53 13.53 -4.44
C LEU A 199 11.55 12.43 -4.85
N THR A 200 10.54 12.77 -5.65
CA THR A 200 9.53 11.83 -6.14
C THR A 200 9.36 11.91 -7.65
N VAL A 201 8.56 10.99 -8.21
CA VAL A 201 8.23 10.96 -9.66
C VAL A 201 7.47 12.18 -10.15
N THR A 202 6.91 13.01 -9.28
CA THR A 202 6.31 14.30 -9.67
C THR A 202 7.35 15.35 -9.99
N GLY A 203 8.60 15.13 -9.59
CA GLY A 203 9.68 16.10 -9.65
C GLY A 203 9.66 17.10 -8.47
N ASN A 204 8.78 16.87 -7.50
CA ASN A 204 8.69 17.55 -6.21
C ASN A 204 9.16 16.62 -5.08
N THR A 205 9.39 17.18 -3.92
CA THR A 205 9.71 16.42 -2.71
C THR A 205 8.45 15.79 -2.08
N VAL A 206 8.65 14.85 -1.16
CA VAL A 206 7.56 14.27 -0.36
C VAL A 206 6.80 15.35 0.40
N ALA A 207 7.50 16.29 1.05
CA ALA A 207 6.86 17.37 1.81
C ALA A 207 6.01 18.28 0.92
N GLU A 208 6.51 18.64 -0.27
CA GLU A 208 5.76 19.46 -1.25
C GLU A 208 4.51 18.74 -1.73
N ASN A 209 4.58 17.43 -2.02
CA ASN A 209 3.42 16.65 -2.44
C ASN A 209 2.37 16.47 -1.34
N LEU A 210 2.76 16.59 -0.06
CA LEU A 210 1.89 16.43 1.10
C LEU A 210 1.41 17.76 1.70
N ALA A 211 1.84 18.91 1.14
CA ALA A 211 1.57 20.22 1.72
C ALA A 211 0.08 20.53 1.91
N ASP A 212 -0.75 20.13 0.94
CA ASP A 212 -2.19 20.39 0.94
C ASP A 212 -3.02 19.20 1.49
N ILE A 213 -2.35 18.15 1.99
CA ILE A 213 -3.04 17.01 2.61
C ILE A 213 -3.41 17.40 4.04
N GLY A 214 -4.72 17.54 4.27
CA GLY A 214 -5.30 17.78 5.58
C GLY A 214 -5.84 16.49 6.22
N PRO A 215 -6.16 16.51 7.52
CA PRO A 215 -6.96 15.46 8.12
C PRO A 215 -8.34 15.45 7.45
N SER A 216 -8.78 14.28 7.02
CA SER A 216 -10.12 14.05 6.44
C SER A 216 -11.22 14.12 7.47
#